data_1ddcb341dec3102ec0c436d5359efbc8
#
_entry.id   1ddcb341dec3102ec0c436d5359efbc8
#
_cell.length_a   1.000
_cell.length_b   1.000
_cell.length_c   1.000
_cell.angle_alpha   90.00
_cell.angle_beta   90.00
_cell.angle_gamma   90.00
#
_symmetry.space_group_name_H-M   'P 1'
#
loop_
_entity.id
_entity.type
_entity.pdbx_description
1 polymer ?
#
loop_
_entity_poly.entity_id
_entity_poly.type
_entity_poly.pdbx_seq_one_letter_code
_entity_poly.pdbx_strand_id
1 'polypeptide(L)'
;IREDLKEGNQQKGYEITGFDSDKKVLLVMGGSLGSKKLNDIIRENLEALLHDYQIIHLTGHGLVDESYKQKGYIQYEFVKEELTHLLSITDTVVSRAGSNAIYEFLTLRIPMLLIPLGLDQSRGDQIDNAKYFESKGYGKMIPEDQLTQFKLLEQLKQIESHRTDITHQMESYKESYTKEDLFNKILNDAL
;
A
#
# COMPACT_ATOMS: atom_id res chain seq x y z
N ILE A 1 -4.17 -12.92 5.63
CA ILE A 1 -3.55 -12.95 4.28
C ILE A 1 -4.45 -13.80 3.40
N ARG A 2 -4.75 -13.34 2.19
CA ARG A 2 -5.58 -14.09 1.23
C ARG A 2 -4.80 -15.27 0.68
N GLU A 3 -5.51 -16.39 0.46
CA GLU A 3 -4.90 -17.59 -0.12
C GLU A 3 -4.52 -17.40 -1.60
N ASP A 4 -5.28 -16.57 -2.33
CA ASP A 4 -5.11 -16.27 -3.75
C ASP A 4 -4.12 -15.14 -4.05
N LEU A 5 -3.46 -14.59 -3.03
CA LEU A 5 -2.62 -13.40 -3.16
C LEU A 5 -1.50 -13.55 -4.22
N LYS A 6 -0.94 -14.77 -4.35
CA LYS A 6 0.14 -15.08 -5.31
C LYS A 6 -0.38 -15.47 -6.70
N GLU A 7 -1.70 -15.53 -6.90
CA GLU A 7 -2.32 -15.88 -8.19
C GLU A 7 -2.53 -14.65 -9.10
N GLY A 8 -2.02 -13.50 -8.68
CA GLY A 8 -2.06 -12.26 -9.45
C GLY A 8 -1.39 -12.44 -10.83
N ASN A 9 -2.05 -11.95 -11.88
CA ASN A 9 -1.56 -12.00 -13.25
C ASN A 9 -1.32 -10.58 -13.77
N GLN A 10 -0.06 -10.26 -14.09
CA GLN A 10 0.34 -8.93 -14.54
C GLN A 10 -0.36 -8.52 -15.85
N GLN A 11 -0.47 -9.44 -16.81
CA GLN A 11 -1.15 -9.13 -18.07
C GLN A 11 -2.59 -8.69 -17.83
N LYS A 12 -3.33 -9.41 -16.97
CA LYS A 12 -4.68 -9.01 -16.57
C LYS A 12 -4.70 -7.67 -15.83
N GLY A 13 -3.72 -7.41 -14.97
CA GLY A 13 -3.60 -6.13 -14.28
C GLY A 13 -3.48 -4.96 -15.26
N TYR A 14 -2.63 -5.09 -16.28
CA TYR A 14 -2.50 -4.08 -17.32
C TYR A 14 -3.73 -4.00 -18.24
N GLU A 15 -4.38 -5.11 -18.55
CA GLU A 15 -5.64 -5.12 -19.31
C GLU A 15 -6.77 -4.39 -18.56
N ILE A 16 -6.90 -4.60 -17.25
CA ILE A 16 -7.91 -3.94 -16.40
C ILE A 16 -7.68 -2.43 -16.33
N THR A 17 -6.43 -2.00 -16.18
CA THR A 17 -6.09 -0.59 -15.99
C THR A 17 -5.86 0.17 -17.29
N GLY A 18 -5.49 -0.51 -18.36
CA GLY A 18 -5.03 0.13 -19.60
C GLY A 18 -3.69 0.87 -19.43
N PHE A 19 -2.91 0.50 -18.40
CA PHE A 19 -1.61 1.12 -18.08
C PHE A 19 -0.49 0.60 -18.99
N ASP A 20 0.55 1.41 -19.11
CA ASP A 20 1.77 1.09 -19.82
C ASP A 20 2.70 0.26 -18.92
N SER A 21 3.19 -0.88 -19.40
CA SER A 21 4.09 -1.76 -18.65
C SER A 21 5.48 -1.16 -18.38
N ASP A 22 5.87 -0.14 -19.14
CA ASP A 22 7.17 0.53 -19.01
C ASP A 22 7.18 1.63 -17.96
N LYS A 23 6.02 1.94 -17.36
CA LYS A 23 5.89 2.98 -16.35
C LYS A 23 5.43 2.40 -15.00
N LYS A 24 6.08 2.86 -13.93
CA LYS A 24 5.79 2.40 -12.56
C LYS A 24 4.35 2.64 -12.15
N VAL A 25 3.82 1.72 -11.36
CA VAL A 25 2.44 1.76 -10.83
C VAL A 25 2.45 2.04 -9.34
N LEU A 26 1.77 3.10 -8.94
CA LEU A 26 1.48 3.45 -7.55
C LEU A 26 0.05 3.03 -7.20
N LEU A 27 -0.11 2.16 -6.22
CA LEU A 27 -1.42 1.83 -5.64
C LEU A 27 -1.66 2.70 -4.41
N VAL A 28 -2.83 3.34 -4.34
CA VAL A 28 -3.26 4.13 -3.17
C VAL A 28 -4.50 3.51 -2.56
N MET A 29 -4.49 3.26 -1.23
CA MET A 29 -5.60 2.65 -0.50
C MET A 29 -5.81 3.32 0.86
N GLY A 30 -7.00 3.87 1.08
CA GLY A 30 -7.39 4.48 2.37
C GLY A 30 -8.00 3.50 3.39
N GLY A 31 -7.98 2.19 3.10
CA GLY A 31 -8.75 1.18 3.84
C GLY A 31 -10.17 1.00 3.28
N SER A 32 -10.97 0.10 3.85
CA SER A 32 -12.30 -0.27 3.33
C SER A 32 -13.31 0.90 3.30
N LEU A 33 -13.20 1.82 4.25
CA LEU A 33 -14.06 3.02 4.30
C LEU A 33 -13.49 4.20 3.49
N GLY A 34 -12.27 4.06 2.99
CA GLY A 34 -11.55 5.14 2.36
C GLY A 34 -10.97 6.15 3.36
N SER A 35 -10.28 7.15 2.84
CA SER A 35 -9.74 8.27 3.62
C SER A 35 -9.83 9.55 2.81
N LYS A 36 -10.76 10.43 3.20
CA LYS A 36 -10.91 11.72 2.51
C LYS A 36 -9.59 12.49 2.45
N LYS A 37 -8.88 12.59 3.57
CA LYS A 37 -7.59 13.32 3.66
C LYS A 37 -6.54 12.74 2.73
N LEU A 38 -6.40 11.40 2.67
CA LEU A 38 -5.48 10.75 1.74
C LEU A 38 -5.93 10.94 0.29
N ASN A 39 -7.23 10.80 0.00
CA ASN A 39 -7.75 11.00 -1.35
C ASN A 39 -7.50 12.42 -1.85
N ASP A 40 -7.76 13.42 -1.01
CA ASP A 40 -7.59 14.83 -1.35
C ASP A 40 -6.11 15.14 -1.66
N ILE A 41 -5.18 14.72 -0.81
CA ILE A 41 -3.75 14.99 -1.03
C ILE A 41 -3.19 14.30 -2.28
N ILE A 42 -3.68 13.09 -2.60
CA ILE A 42 -3.29 12.41 -3.86
C ILE A 42 -3.80 13.19 -5.06
N ARG A 43 -5.06 13.62 -5.05
CA ARG A 43 -5.68 14.35 -6.15
C ARG A 43 -5.05 15.73 -6.36
N GLU A 44 -4.78 16.45 -5.29
CA GLU A 44 -4.10 17.75 -5.34
C GLU A 44 -2.68 17.66 -5.92
N ASN A 45 -2.09 16.47 -5.90
CA ASN A 45 -0.72 16.25 -6.36
C ASN A 45 -0.61 15.36 -7.60
N LEU A 46 -1.73 15.13 -8.31
CA LEU A 46 -1.76 14.22 -9.45
C LEU A 46 -0.74 14.55 -10.53
N GLU A 47 -0.56 15.83 -10.87
CA GLU A 47 0.39 16.25 -11.92
C GLU A 47 1.82 15.80 -11.56
N ALA A 48 2.24 16.06 -10.33
CA ALA A 48 3.57 15.67 -9.85
C ALA A 48 3.73 14.14 -9.76
N LEU A 49 2.71 13.44 -9.27
CA LEU A 49 2.74 11.99 -9.14
C LEU A 49 2.71 11.29 -10.49
N LEU A 50 1.91 11.80 -11.44
CA LEU A 50 1.80 11.24 -12.79
C LEU A 50 3.05 11.48 -13.65
N HIS A 51 3.97 12.32 -13.22
CA HIS A 51 5.30 12.41 -13.84
C HIS A 51 6.03 11.06 -13.74
N ASP A 52 6.04 10.45 -12.56
CA ASP A 52 6.84 9.25 -12.25
C ASP A 52 6.01 7.95 -12.26
N TYR A 53 4.69 8.04 -12.02
CA TYR A 53 3.81 6.88 -11.83
C TYR A 53 2.60 6.88 -12.74
N GLN A 54 1.98 5.72 -12.89
CA GLN A 54 0.57 5.52 -13.17
C GLN A 54 -0.10 5.14 -11.86
N ILE A 55 -1.33 5.56 -11.60
CA ILE A 55 -1.91 5.51 -10.26
C ILE A 55 -3.24 4.74 -10.27
N ILE A 56 -3.29 3.68 -9.47
CA ILE A 56 -4.52 2.99 -9.09
C ILE A 56 -4.95 3.54 -7.74
N HIS A 57 -6.12 4.17 -7.66
CA HIS A 57 -6.61 4.79 -6.44
C HIS A 57 -7.89 4.12 -5.94
N LEU A 58 -7.78 3.33 -4.85
CA LEU A 58 -8.93 2.76 -4.16
C LEU A 58 -9.43 3.77 -3.12
N THR A 59 -10.41 4.55 -3.53
CA THR A 59 -10.85 5.76 -2.81
C THR A 59 -11.72 5.47 -1.59
N GLY A 60 -12.39 4.31 -1.57
CA GLY A 60 -13.45 3.97 -0.62
C GLY A 60 -14.86 4.27 -1.16
N HIS A 61 -15.86 3.68 -0.53
CA HIS A 61 -17.25 3.75 -0.99
C HIS A 61 -17.78 5.18 -1.05
N GLY A 62 -18.35 5.56 -2.22
CA GLY A 62 -18.90 6.89 -2.46
C GLY A 62 -17.88 8.02 -2.56
N LEU A 63 -16.57 7.71 -2.65
CA LEU A 63 -15.49 8.70 -2.65
C LEU A 63 -14.75 8.82 -4.00
N VAL A 64 -15.23 8.19 -5.05
CA VAL A 64 -14.76 8.45 -6.42
C VAL A 64 -15.15 9.89 -6.80
N ASP A 65 -14.21 10.61 -7.40
CA ASP A 65 -14.43 11.95 -7.92
C ASP A 65 -14.17 12.00 -9.41
N GLU A 66 -15.24 12.02 -10.19
CA GLU A 66 -15.23 12.00 -11.64
C GLU A 66 -14.65 13.26 -12.30
N SER A 67 -14.39 14.32 -11.51
CA SER A 67 -13.70 15.52 -12.03
C SER A 67 -12.23 15.29 -12.30
N TYR A 68 -11.63 14.26 -11.66
CA TYR A 68 -10.23 13.87 -11.83
C TYR A 68 -10.11 12.76 -12.88
N LYS A 69 -10.10 13.14 -14.16
CA LYS A 69 -9.92 12.22 -15.30
C LYS A 69 -8.63 12.58 -16.04
N GLN A 70 -7.55 11.86 -15.70
CA GLN A 70 -6.25 12.05 -16.34
C GLN A 70 -5.69 10.72 -16.84
N LYS A 71 -4.95 10.75 -17.95
CA LYS A 71 -4.26 9.55 -18.44
C LYS A 71 -3.27 9.05 -17.39
N GLY A 72 -3.34 7.75 -17.09
CA GLY A 72 -2.48 7.13 -16.06
C GLY A 72 -3.05 7.23 -14.64
N TYR A 73 -4.27 7.74 -14.45
CA TYR A 73 -4.98 7.77 -13.18
C TYR A 73 -6.34 7.08 -13.29
N ILE A 74 -6.56 6.08 -12.45
CA ILE A 74 -7.82 5.36 -12.38
C ILE A 74 -8.29 5.25 -10.94
N GLN A 75 -9.59 5.46 -10.71
CA GLN A 75 -10.22 5.39 -9.42
C GLN A 75 -11.20 4.24 -9.36
N TYR A 76 -11.21 3.54 -8.22
CA TYR A 76 -12.24 2.56 -7.86
C TYR A 76 -12.71 2.83 -6.43
N GLU A 77 -13.99 2.63 -6.14
CA GLU A 77 -14.47 2.64 -4.75
C GLU A 77 -13.80 1.52 -3.95
N PHE A 78 -13.84 0.34 -4.49
CA PHE A 78 -13.16 -0.87 -4.00
C PHE A 78 -13.03 -1.88 -5.14
N VAL A 79 -12.14 -2.84 -4.96
CA VAL A 79 -11.97 -4.00 -5.84
C VAL A 79 -11.92 -5.28 -5.00
N LYS A 80 -12.36 -6.39 -5.56
CA LYS A 80 -12.37 -7.71 -4.89
C LYS A 80 -11.50 -8.71 -5.65
N GLU A 81 -12.07 -9.31 -6.69
CA GLU A 81 -11.41 -10.35 -7.47
C GLU A 81 -10.21 -9.81 -8.27
N GLU A 82 -10.31 -8.57 -8.73
CA GLU A 82 -9.26 -7.92 -9.51
C GLU A 82 -8.05 -7.49 -8.65
N LEU A 83 -8.20 -7.38 -7.32
CA LEU A 83 -7.16 -6.82 -6.47
C LEU A 83 -5.83 -7.57 -6.58
N THR A 84 -5.83 -8.89 -6.70
CA THR A 84 -4.61 -9.68 -6.87
C THR A 84 -3.88 -9.34 -8.17
N HIS A 85 -4.63 -9.08 -9.26
CA HIS A 85 -4.07 -8.66 -10.54
C HIS A 85 -3.52 -7.24 -10.48
N LEU A 86 -4.22 -6.33 -9.80
CA LEU A 86 -3.74 -4.95 -9.59
C LEU A 86 -2.49 -4.92 -8.71
N LEU A 87 -2.44 -5.72 -7.65
CA LEU A 87 -1.25 -5.87 -6.81
C LEU A 87 -0.06 -6.43 -7.57
N SER A 88 -0.27 -7.34 -8.53
CA SER A 88 0.80 -7.93 -9.33
C SER A 88 1.53 -6.96 -10.26
N ILE A 89 0.92 -5.81 -10.58
CA ILE A 89 1.52 -4.72 -11.37
C ILE A 89 1.95 -3.53 -10.50
N THR A 90 1.73 -3.58 -9.20
CA THR A 90 2.01 -2.47 -8.28
C THR A 90 3.50 -2.45 -7.90
N ASP A 91 4.16 -1.33 -8.12
CA ASP A 91 5.55 -1.11 -7.73
C ASP A 91 5.68 -0.55 -6.31
N THR A 92 4.80 0.35 -5.91
CA THR A 92 4.81 1.00 -4.59
C THR A 92 3.39 1.19 -4.12
N VAL A 93 3.15 1.09 -2.82
CA VAL A 93 1.83 1.34 -2.23
C VAL A 93 1.87 2.51 -1.26
N VAL A 94 0.86 3.37 -1.31
CA VAL A 94 0.52 4.33 -0.25
C VAL A 94 -0.74 3.82 0.43
N SER A 95 -0.65 3.49 1.71
CA SER A 95 -1.76 2.83 2.40
C SER A 95 -1.87 3.20 3.88
N ARG A 96 -3.03 2.95 4.46
CA ARG A 96 -3.16 2.81 5.91
C ARG A 96 -2.37 1.59 6.40
N ALA A 97 -2.03 1.57 7.69
CA ALA A 97 -1.22 0.50 8.29
C ALA A 97 -2.08 -0.60 8.97
N GLY A 98 -3.17 -1.00 8.32
CA GLY A 98 -3.98 -2.14 8.78
C GLY A 98 -3.23 -3.47 8.59
N SER A 99 -3.25 -4.32 9.63
CA SER A 99 -2.41 -5.54 9.69
C SER A 99 -2.55 -6.44 8.46
N ASN A 100 -3.76 -6.71 7.99
CA ASN A 100 -3.94 -7.61 6.83
C ASN A 100 -3.25 -7.06 5.58
N ALA A 101 -3.48 -5.79 5.26
CA ALA A 101 -2.94 -5.17 4.06
C ALA A 101 -1.40 -5.09 4.08
N ILE A 102 -0.80 -4.66 5.19
CA ILE A 102 0.65 -4.53 5.27
C ILE A 102 1.40 -5.87 5.16
N TYR A 103 0.81 -6.97 5.66
CA TYR A 103 1.38 -8.30 5.48
C TYR A 103 1.17 -8.85 4.07
N GLU A 104 0.08 -8.47 3.38
CA GLU A 104 -0.12 -8.78 1.96
C GLU A 104 0.96 -8.09 1.10
N PHE A 105 1.22 -6.79 1.33
CA PHE A 105 2.28 -6.07 0.64
C PHE A 105 3.68 -6.64 0.93
N LEU A 106 3.95 -7.02 2.18
CA LEU A 106 5.20 -7.66 2.56
C LEU A 106 5.41 -8.99 1.84
N THR A 107 4.36 -9.83 1.77
CA THR A 107 4.38 -11.12 1.05
C THR A 107 4.67 -10.94 -0.44
N LEU A 108 4.13 -9.88 -1.04
CA LEU A 108 4.36 -9.53 -2.45
C LEU A 108 5.63 -8.69 -2.67
N ARG A 109 6.33 -8.32 -1.60
CA ARG A 109 7.54 -7.48 -1.63
C ARG A 109 7.30 -6.11 -2.28
N ILE A 110 6.13 -5.54 -2.04
CA ILE A 110 5.78 -4.20 -2.52
C ILE A 110 6.20 -3.17 -1.46
N PRO A 111 7.17 -2.28 -1.75
CA PRO A 111 7.56 -1.20 -0.86
C PRO A 111 6.37 -0.31 -0.45
N MET A 112 6.32 0.10 0.81
CA MET A 112 5.17 0.78 1.40
C MET A 112 5.51 2.19 1.88
N LEU A 113 4.61 3.13 1.57
CA LEU A 113 4.48 4.38 2.32
C LEU A 113 3.23 4.29 3.18
N LEU A 114 3.42 4.18 4.48
CA LEU A 114 2.33 3.96 5.44
C LEU A 114 1.87 5.28 6.04
N ILE A 115 0.56 5.52 5.98
CA ILE A 115 -0.11 6.68 6.57
C ILE A 115 -1.08 6.15 7.64
N PRO A 116 -0.61 5.86 8.88
CA PRO A 116 -1.47 5.29 9.91
C PRO A 116 -2.55 6.27 10.36
N LEU A 117 -3.69 5.74 10.79
CA LEU A 117 -4.73 6.53 11.47
C LEU A 117 -4.18 7.14 12.76
N GLY A 118 -4.52 8.39 13.03
CA GLY A 118 -4.19 9.06 14.27
C GLY A 118 -4.88 8.46 15.49
N LEU A 119 -4.43 8.84 16.70
CA LEU A 119 -4.99 8.36 17.97
C LEU A 119 -6.42 8.84 18.22
N ASP A 120 -6.84 9.87 17.54
CA ASP A 120 -8.21 10.39 17.53
C ASP A 120 -9.21 9.49 16.77
N GLN A 121 -8.69 8.64 15.88
CA GLN A 121 -9.48 7.75 15.00
C GLN A 121 -9.22 6.26 15.25
N SER A 122 -8.18 5.90 15.99
CA SER A 122 -7.81 4.52 16.26
C SER A 122 -7.22 4.33 17.66
N ARG A 123 -7.07 3.08 18.10
CA ARG A 123 -6.42 2.73 19.36
C ARG A 123 -4.89 2.79 19.31
N GLY A 124 -4.30 3.22 18.17
CA GLY A 124 -2.86 3.31 17.97
C GLY A 124 -2.20 2.08 17.32
N ASP A 125 -2.94 1.00 17.13
CA ASP A 125 -2.46 -0.23 16.51
C ASP A 125 -1.83 0.00 15.12
N GLN A 126 -2.41 0.88 14.31
CA GLN A 126 -1.84 1.23 13.01
C GLN A 126 -0.53 2.02 13.12
N ILE A 127 -0.40 2.87 14.14
CA ILE A 127 0.85 3.62 14.39
C ILE A 127 1.96 2.64 14.77
N ASP A 128 1.66 1.69 15.65
CA ASP A 128 2.63 0.68 16.08
C ASP A 128 3.04 -0.24 14.93
N ASN A 129 2.08 -0.68 14.12
CA ASN A 129 2.35 -1.42 12.88
C ASN A 129 3.28 -0.65 11.95
N ALA A 130 2.96 0.62 11.64
CA ALA A 130 3.74 1.44 10.73
C ALA A 130 5.18 1.64 11.22
N LYS A 131 5.36 1.95 12.51
CA LYS A 131 6.68 2.08 13.13
C LYS A 131 7.48 0.78 13.06
N TYR A 132 6.83 -0.36 13.34
CA TYR A 132 7.48 -1.66 13.25
C TYR A 132 7.97 -1.95 11.83
N PHE A 133 7.12 -1.75 10.82
CA PHE A 133 7.47 -2.00 9.43
C PHE A 133 8.57 -1.07 8.91
N GLU A 134 8.53 0.22 9.29
CA GLU A 134 9.60 1.16 8.99
C GLU A 134 10.93 0.77 9.67
N SER A 135 10.89 0.37 10.94
CA SER A 135 12.09 -0.09 11.67
C SER A 135 12.74 -1.34 11.09
N LYS A 136 11.95 -2.16 10.37
CA LYS A 136 12.45 -3.35 9.62
C LYS A 136 12.95 -3.00 8.22
N GLY A 137 12.83 -1.77 7.78
CA GLY A 137 13.24 -1.35 6.44
C GLY A 137 12.29 -1.79 5.32
N TYR A 138 11.02 -2.09 5.63
CA TYR A 138 10.02 -2.52 4.64
C TYR A 138 9.33 -1.35 3.91
N GLY A 139 9.62 -0.14 4.31
CA GLY A 139 9.05 1.07 3.75
C GLY A 139 9.27 2.29 4.63
N LYS A 140 8.41 3.28 4.46
CA LYS A 140 8.44 4.56 5.18
C LYS A 140 7.09 4.84 5.81
N MET A 141 7.07 5.74 6.81
CA MET A 141 5.85 6.18 7.47
C MET A 141 5.74 7.69 7.47
N ILE A 142 4.54 8.22 7.27
CA ILE A 142 4.17 9.61 7.55
C ILE A 142 2.99 9.60 8.51
N PRO A 143 3.10 10.13 9.73
CA PRO A 143 1.94 10.38 10.58
C PRO A 143 0.89 11.22 9.86
N GLU A 144 -0.40 10.90 10.00
CA GLU A 144 -1.47 11.56 9.22
C GLU A 144 -1.53 13.08 9.45
N ASP A 145 -1.24 13.55 10.66
CA ASP A 145 -1.16 14.97 11.01
C ASP A 145 0.01 15.71 10.35
N GLN A 146 1.03 14.96 9.92
CA GLN A 146 2.21 15.49 9.23
C GLN A 146 2.17 15.28 7.71
N LEU A 147 1.09 14.70 7.19
CA LEU A 147 0.94 14.43 5.75
C LEU A 147 0.78 15.75 4.99
N THR A 148 1.78 16.08 4.20
CA THR A 148 1.85 17.24 3.30
C THR A 148 2.30 16.80 1.92
N GLN A 149 2.06 17.64 0.89
CA GLN A 149 2.56 17.41 -0.45
C GLN A 149 4.07 17.13 -0.46
N PHE A 150 4.83 17.99 0.20
CA PHE A 150 6.30 17.87 0.24
C PHE A 150 6.73 16.52 0.83
N LYS A 151 6.18 16.14 2.00
CA LYS A 151 6.51 14.85 2.64
C LYS A 151 6.10 13.66 1.81
N LEU A 152 4.92 13.70 1.19
CA LEU A 152 4.45 12.63 0.31
C LEU A 152 5.45 12.35 -0.82
N LEU A 153 5.79 13.39 -1.58
CA LEU A 153 6.70 13.29 -2.73
C LEU A 153 8.13 12.93 -2.29
N GLU A 154 8.61 13.52 -1.20
CA GLU A 154 9.93 13.22 -0.64
C GLU A 154 10.04 11.75 -0.22
N GLN A 155 9.07 11.21 0.52
CA GLN A 155 9.11 9.82 0.98
C GLN A 155 8.96 8.82 -0.17
N LEU A 156 8.13 9.10 -1.16
CA LEU A 156 8.05 8.28 -2.37
C LEU A 156 9.39 8.26 -3.12
N LYS A 157 10.06 9.40 -3.26
CA LYS A 157 11.39 9.48 -3.87
C LYS A 157 12.43 8.70 -3.06
N GLN A 158 12.37 8.75 -1.73
CA GLN A 158 13.27 7.96 -0.88
C GLN A 158 13.02 6.46 -1.05
N ILE A 159 11.77 6.01 -1.11
CA ILE A 159 11.43 4.61 -1.39
C ILE A 159 12.02 4.17 -2.74
N GLU A 160 11.86 4.99 -3.77
CA GLU A 160 12.41 4.67 -5.10
C GLU A 160 13.94 4.57 -5.10
N SER A 161 14.62 5.50 -4.45
CA SER A 161 16.10 5.50 -4.39
C SER A 161 16.66 4.32 -3.57
N HIS A 162 15.90 3.77 -2.63
CA HIS A 162 16.30 2.63 -1.79
C HIS A 162 15.50 1.35 -2.10
N ARG A 163 14.82 1.28 -3.23
CA ARG A 163 13.94 0.16 -3.60
C ARG A 163 14.62 -1.20 -3.46
N THR A 164 15.83 -1.33 -3.97
CA THR A 164 16.60 -2.60 -3.91
C THR A 164 16.86 -3.03 -2.47
N ASP A 165 17.24 -2.10 -1.60
CA ASP A 165 17.49 -2.40 -0.18
C ASP A 165 16.19 -2.79 0.53
N ILE A 166 15.10 -2.06 0.26
CA ILE A 166 13.78 -2.34 0.84
C ILE A 166 13.30 -3.74 0.43
N THR A 167 13.36 -4.08 -0.85
CA THR A 167 12.93 -5.39 -1.35
C THR A 167 13.81 -6.51 -0.81
N HIS A 168 15.12 -6.28 -0.67
CA HIS A 168 16.02 -7.25 -0.05
C HIS A 168 15.70 -7.48 1.44
N GLN A 169 15.37 -6.42 2.18
CA GLN A 169 14.92 -6.55 3.57
C GLN A 169 13.62 -7.36 3.66
N MET A 170 12.66 -7.13 2.73
CA MET A 170 11.43 -7.90 2.66
C MET A 170 11.67 -9.38 2.33
N GLU A 171 12.69 -9.72 1.54
CA GLU A 171 13.07 -11.10 1.23
C GLU A 171 13.56 -11.87 2.46
N SER A 172 14.16 -11.18 3.43
CA SER A 172 14.60 -11.76 4.68
C SER A 172 13.42 -12.15 5.60
N TYR A 173 12.24 -11.59 5.34
CA TYR A 173 11.01 -12.00 6.01
C TYR A 173 10.64 -13.42 5.55
N LYS A 174 11.01 -14.40 6.37
CA LYS A 174 10.50 -15.75 6.19
C LYS A 174 9.04 -15.74 6.59
N GLU A 175 8.16 -16.25 5.74
CA GLU A 175 6.77 -16.63 6.08
C GLU A 175 6.79 -17.73 7.17
N SER A 176 7.42 -17.46 8.31
CA SER A 176 7.70 -18.43 9.36
C SER A 176 6.61 -18.46 10.41
N TYR A 177 5.39 -18.11 10.04
CA TYR A 177 4.24 -18.41 10.86
C TYR A 177 3.20 -19.11 10.01
N THR A 178 3.43 -20.41 9.81
CA THR A 178 2.34 -21.31 9.47
C THR A 178 1.31 -21.26 10.61
N LYS A 179 0.06 -21.67 10.34
CA LYS A 179 -0.95 -21.80 11.43
C LYS A 179 -0.41 -22.63 12.60
N GLU A 180 0.49 -23.58 12.34
CA GLU A 180 1.19 -24.42 13.32
C GLU A 180 2.20 -23.63 14.17
N ASP A 181 2.97 -22.73 13.57
CA ASP A 181 3.94 -21.90 14.30
C ASP A 181 3.24 -20.91 15.23
N LEU A 182 2.11 -20.33 14.80
CA LEU A 182 1.30 -19.45 15.63
C LEU A 182 0.69 -20.23 16.82
N PHE A 183 0.19 -21.44 16.57
CA PHE A 183 -0.37 -22.31 17.59
C PHE A 183 0.69 -22.75 18.61
N ASN A 184 1.88 -23.13 18.16
CA ASN A 184 3.01 -23.50 19.01
C ASN A 184 3.53 -22.32 19.84
N LYS A 185 3.53 -21.09 19.29
CA LYS A 185 3.91 -19.90 20.03
C LYS A 185 2.90 -19.57 21.13
N ILE A 186 1.60 -19.63 20.83
CA ILE A 186 0.53 -19.42 21.82
C ILE A 186 0.60 -20.46 22.93
N LEU A 187 0.92 -21.72 22.63
CA LEU A 187 1.11 -22.78 23.64
C LEU A 187 2.34 -22.55 24.51
N ASN A 188 3.44 -22.05 23.93
CA ASN A 188 4.69 -21.79 24.67
C ASN A 188 4.63 -20.52 25.53
N ASP A 189 3.83 -19.53 25.15
CA ASP A 189 3.60 -18.31 25.94
C ASP A 189 2.55 -18.49 27.05
N ALA A 190 1.83 -19.65 27.07
CA ALA A 190 0.80 -20.00 28.04
C ALA A 190 1.29 -21.00 29.13
N LEU A 191 2.57 -21.43 29.09
CA LEU A 191 3.25 -22.29 30.07
C LEU A 191 4.33 -21.51 30.83
#